data_cead4ff8ee60f1162d66c2b749e768bc
#
_entry.id   cead4ff8ee60f1162d66c2b749e768bc
#
_cell.length_a   1.000
_cell.length_b   1.000
_cell.length_c   1.000
_cell.angle_alpha   90.00
_cell.angle_beta   90.00
_cell.angle_gamma   90.00
#
_symmetry.space_group_name_H-M   'P 1'
#
loop_
_entity.id
_entity.type
_entity.pdbx_description
1 polymer ?
#
loop_
_entity_poly.entity_id
_entity_poly.type
_entity_poly.pdbx_seq_one_letter_code
_entity_poly.pdbx_strand_id
1 'polypeptide(L)'
;MARIAVVTSAPPGVEGGHLVIARSLVHALGDFGHEASLVTTPSYPFGHQAREYFDTWRTNVRTIDGRRVDHVITTRYPSYAVRHPSHVCWLNHTMREYYDLWEDFSGRLSPQGRVKESVRRGLIHAADSHFFFWHVKHLYAQSKTVQARLRRWNHTSSDLLYPPAPPRGYRCDGYEPYLFVVSRLAPLKRIDLVLDALATPPAAGIRCVIAGEGSDAGALQHRADQLGLRDRVSFVGRIDDDALVEHLARCRAVAFVPKQEDYGFVTAEAFSSSKPVITTTDSGGPAELVRDGEHGRVVAPTADALGLALAEVMGSAAYAERLGTAARAVADTMSWARVAATLSRPL
;
A
#
# COMPACT_ATOMS: atom_id res chain seq x y z
N MET A 1 -25.19 17.79 1.49
CA MET A 1 -25.24 16.46 0.83
C MET A 1 -24.83 16.66 -0.63
N ALA A 2 -23.79 15.97 -1.10
CA ALA A 2 -23.31 16.02 -2.48
C ALA A 2 -23.28 14.61 -3.05
N ARG A 3 -23.38 14.48 -4.38
CA ARG A 3 -23.15 13.20 -5.07
C ARG A 3 -21.71 13.14 -5.55
N ILE A 4 -20.97 12.13 -5.06
CA ILE A 4 -19.54 11.99 -5.25
C ILE A 4 -19.22 10.69 -6.00
N ALA A 5 -18.44 10.79 -7.09
CA ALA A 5 -17.86 9.62 -7.76
C ALA A 5 -16.44 9.38 -7.24
N VAL A 6 -16.22 8.24 -6.63
CA VAL A 6 -14.87 7.73 -6.31
C VAL A 6 -14.40 6.90 -7.50
N VAL A 7 -13.36 7.35 -8.19
CA VAL A 7 -12.88 6.75 -9.44
C VAL A 7 -11.55 6.06 -9.22
N THR A 8 -11.48 4.78 -9.57
CA THR A 8 -10.24 3.99 -9.53
C THR A 8 -10.10 3.15 -10.80
N SER A 9 -8.90 2.67 -11.08
CA SER A 9 -8.66 1.69 -12.14
C SER A 9 -8.47 0.30 -11.51
N ALA A 10 -9.12 -0.69 -12.06
CA ALA A 10 -8.96 -2.07 -11.60
C ALA A 10 -8.99 -3.05 -12.78
N PRO A 11 -8.01 -3.96 -12.91
CA PRO A 11 -8.14 -5.09 -13.81
C PRO A 11 -9.34 -5.96 -13.42
N PRO A 12 -10.10 -6.48 -14.39
CA PRO A 12 -11.21 -7.38 -14.10
C PRO A 12 -10.78 -8.58 -13.24
N GLY A 13 -11.51 -8.85 -12.16
CA GLY A 13 -11.26 -10.00 -11.28
C GLY A 13 -10.05 -9.88 -10.36
N VAL A 14 -9.36 -8.74 -10.32
CA VAL A 14 -8.22 -8.50 -9.41
C VAL A 14 -8.67 -7.69 -8.20
N GLU A 15 -8.73 -8.34 -7.05
CA GLU A 15 -8.89 -7.66 -5.76
C GLU A 15 -7.52 -7.26 -5.19
N GLY A 16 -7.39 -6.02 -4.72
CA GLY A 16 -6.15 -5.50 -4.15
C GLY A 16 -6.40 -4.30 -3.26
N GLY A 17 -5.38 -3.89 -2.52
CA GLY A 17 -5.46 -2.78 -1.55
C GLY A 17 -6.06 -1.50 -2.11
N HIS A 18 -5.88 -1.22 -3.41
CA HIS A 18 -6.46 -0.04 -4.08
C HIS A 18 -7.99 -0.05 -4.16
N LEU A 19 -8.61 -1.24 -4.34
CA LEU A 19 -10.07 -1.38 -4.30
C LEU A 19 -10.59 -1.29 -2.87
N VAL A 20 -9.85 -1.86 -1.92
CA VAL A 20 -10.18 -1.74 -0.48
C VAL A 20 -10.21 -0.26 -0.08
N ILE A 21 -9.20 0.54 -0.46
CA ILE A 21 -9.19 2.00 -0.22
C ILE A 21 -10.42 2.68 -0.83
N ALA A 22 -10.67 2.40 -2.11
CA ALA A 22 -11.75 3.08 -2.83
C ALA A 22 -13.13 2.75 -2.23
N ARG A 23 -13.36 1.48 -1.86
CA ARG A 23 -14.60 1.04 -1.17
C ARG A 23 -14.72 1.65 0.22
N SER A 24 -13.63 1.66 1.00
CA SER A 24 -13.61 2.30 2.33
C SER A 24 -13.89 3.79 2.25
N LEU A 25 -13.37 4.47 1.22
CA LEU A 25 -13.66 5.88 0.98
C LEU A 25 -15.14 6.10 0.62
N VAL A 26 -15.73 5.27 -0.25
CA VAL A 26 -17.17 5.34 -0.58
C VAL A 26 -18.01 5.20 0.68
N HIS A 27 -17.70 4.22 1.53
CA HIS A 27 -18.40 4.00 2.80
C HIS A 27 -18.27 5.23 3.72
N ALA A 28 -17.05 5.72 3.91
CA ALA A 28 -16.77 6.87 4.77
C ALA A 28 -17.45 8.16 4.29
N LEU A 29 -17.56 8.37 2.97
CA LEU A 29 -18.31 9.49 2.39
C LEU A 29 -19.81 9.34 2.65
N GLY A 30 -20.34 8.11 2.60
CA GLY A 30 -21.72 7.79 2.98
C GLY A 30 -22.00 8.13 4.44
N ASP A 31 -21.15 7.68 5.36
CA ASP A 31 -21.25 8.00 6.80
C ASP A 31 -21.14 9.51 7.06
N PHE A 32 -20.40 10.22 6.21
CA PHE A 32 -20.25 11.67 6.28
C PHE A 32 -21.43 12.44 5.68
N GLY A 33 -22.46 11.75 5.19
CA GLY A 33 -23.72 12.33 4.67
C GLY A 33 -23.72 12.69 3.19
N HIS A 34 -22.82 12.09 2.39
CA HIS A 34 -22.81 12.20 0.93
C HIS A 34 -23.41 10.97 0.25
N GLU A 35 -23.88 11.11 -0.98
CA GLU A 35 -24.21 9.99 -1.85
C GLU A 35 -22.95 9.64 -2.68
N ALA A 36 -22.22 8.58 -2.29
CA ALA A 36 -20.98 8.19 -2.93
C ALA A 36 -21.11 6.89 -3.74
N SER A 37 -20.50 6.86 -4.92
CA SER A 37 -20.48 5.68 -5.79
C SER A 37 -19.08 5.38 -6.29
N LEU A 38 -18.75 4.08 -6.40
CA LEU A 38 -17.50 3.63 -6.99
C LEU A 38 -17.63 3.52 -8.51
N VAL A 39 -16.72 4.16 -9.23
CA VAL A 39 -16.57 4.06 -10.68
C VAL A 39 -15.24 3.45 -11.01
N THR A 40 -15.23 2.35 -11.78
CA THR A 40 -13.99 1.73 -12.24
C THR A 40 -13.71 2.10 -13.69
N THR A 41 -12.49 2.59 -13.97
CA THR A 41 -12.04 2.85 -15.35
C THR A 41 -11.45 1.60 -15.96
N PRO A 42 -11.47 1.46 -17.31
CA PRO A 42 -10.86 0.33 -17.99
C PRO A 42 -9.39 0.16 -17.64
N SER A 43 -8.95 -1.08 -17.51
CA SER A 43 -7.54 -1.43 -17.34
C SER A 43 -7.14 -2.44 -18.42
N TYR A 44 -5.95 -2.27 -18.97
CA TYR A 44 -5.44 -3.05 -20.08
C TYR A 44 -4.11 -3.74 -19.73
N PRO A 45 -3.73 -4.81 -20.45
CA PRO A 45 -2.40 -5.40 -20.29
C PRO A 45 -1.29 -4.37 -20.54
N PHE A 46 -0.13 -4.60 -19.92
CA PHE A 46 1.05 -3.77 -20.10
C PHE A 46 1.38 -3.57 -21.59
N GLY A 47 1.70 -2.35 -21.98
CA GLY A 47 1.92 -1.98 -23.40
C GLY A 47 0.77 -1.20 -24.03
N HIS A 48 -0.41 -1.14 -23.42
CA HIS A 48 -1.61 -0.46 -23.93
C HIS A 48 -1.95 0.85 -23.22
N GLN A 49 -0.96 1.53 -22.61
CA GLN A 49 -1.16 2.70 -21.76
C GLN A 49 -1.87 3.87 -22.48
N ALA A 50 -1.54 4.11 -23.74
CA ALA A 50 -2.20 5.17 -24.53
C ALA A 50 -3.72 4.94 -24.64
N ARG A 51 -4.13 3.69 -24.88
CA ARG A 51 -5.54 3.31 -24.90
C ARG A 51 -6.17 3.45 -23.53
N GLU A 52 -5.47 3.05 -22.49
CA GLU A 52 -5.93 3.14 -21.09
C GLU A 52 -6.20 4.58 -20.67
N TYR A 53 -5.28 5.52 -20.99
CA TYR A 53 -5.52 6.95 -20.79
C TYR A 53 -6.70 7.47 -21.61
N PHE A 54 -6.78 7.11 -22.89
CA PHE A 54 -7.84 7.59 -23.77
C PHE A 54 -9.23 7.12 -23.32
N ASP A 55 -9.39 5.85 -23.00
CA ASP A 55 -10.65 5.29 -22.56
C ASP A 55 -11.04 5.81 -21.16
N THR A 56 -10.05 6.01 -20.27
CA THR A 56 -10.26 6.68 -18.98
C THR A 56 -10.71 8.14 -19.16
N TRP A 57 -10.07 8.88 -20.04
CA TRP A 57 -10.42 10.27 -20.35
C TRP A 57 -11.86 10.39 -20.91
N ARG A 58 -12.36 9.38 -21.63
CA ARG A 58 -13.73 9.31 -22.16
C ARG A 58 -14.74 8.78 -21.16
N THR A 59 -14.32 8.20 -20.06
CA THR A 59 -15.24 7.65 -19.06
C THR A 59 -16.15 8.76 -18.53
N ASN A 60 -17.46 8.52 -18.61
CA ASN A 60 -18.44 9.49 -18.09
C ASN A 60 -18.45 9.42 -16.56
N VAL A 61 -18.01 10.50 -15.93
CA VAL A 61 -18.05 10.70 -14.48
C VAL A 61 -18.91 11.90 -14.08
N ARG A 62 -19.63 12.48 -15.05
CA ARG A 62 -20.50 13.65 -14.82
C ARG A 62 -21.93 13.25 -14.42
N THR A 63 -22.32 12.04 -14.77
CA THR A 63 -23.64 11.49 -14.45
C THR A 63 -23.51 10.03 -14.04
N ILE A 64 -24.19 9.62 -12.99
CA ILE A 64 -24.34 8.23 -12.53
C ILE A 64 -25.85 7.99 -12.36
N ASP A 65 -26.37 6.92 -12.96
CA ASP A 65 -27.79 6.57 -12.95
C ASP A 65 -28.72 7.77 -13.38
N GLY A 66 -28.29 8.48 -14.42
CA GLY A 66 -29.01 9.64 -14.98
C GLY A 66 -28.96 10.90 -14.11
N ARG A 67 -28.31 10.88 -12.96
CA ARG A 67 -28.22 12.02 -12.05
C ARG A 67 -26.82 12.63 -12.05
N ARG A 68 -26.76 13.96 -11.95
CA ARG A 68 -25.51 14.72 -11.98
C ARG A 68 -24.62 14.37 -10.80
N VAL A 69 -23.32 14.20 -11.07
CA VAL A 69 -22.25 14.12 -10.08
C VAL A 69 -21.75 15.53 -9.75
N ASP A 70 -21.62 15.84 -8.48
CA ASP A 70 -21.17 17.15 -8.01
C ASP A 70 -19.65 17.21 -7.86
N HIS A 71 -19.02 16.08 -7.49
CA HIS A 71 -17.61 16.01 -7.16
C HIS A 71 -16.99 14.66 -7.55
N VAL A 72 -15.73 14.66 -7.98
CA VAL A 72 -14.98 13.46 -8.34
C VAL A 72 -13.72 13.35 -7.51
N ILE A 73 -13.48 12.15 -6.96
CA ILE A 73 -12.26 11.80 -6.25
C ILE A 73 -11.61 10.62 -6.98
N THR A 74 -10.39 10.83 -7.49
CA THR A 74 -9.60 9.77 -8.17
C THR A 74 -8.48 9.26 -7.27
N THR A 75 -8.04 7.99 -7.43
CA THR A 75 -7.14 7.38 -6.44
C THR A 75 -5.83 6.83 -7.00
N ARG A 76 -5.72 6.51 -8.27
CA ARG A 76 -4.52 5.88 -8.86
C ARG A 76 -4.44 6.07 -10.37
N TYR A 77 -3.29 5.67 -10.96
CA TYR A 77 -3.09 5.53 -12.39
C TYR A 77 -4.17 4.63 -13.04
N PRO A 78 -4.74 5.03 -14.17
CA PRO A 78 -4.76 6.35 -14.79
C PRO A 78 -6.06 7.12 -14.46
N SER A 79 -6.76 6.78 -13.36
CA SER A 79 -8.09 7.32 -13.05
C SER A 79 -8.15 8.85 -13.02
N TYR A 80 -7.03 9.54 -12.74
CA TYR A 80 -6.95 10.99 -12.76
C TYR A 80 -7.06 11.62 -14.16
N ALA A 81 -7.09 10.81 -15.21
CA ALA A 81 -7.32 11.32 -16.58
C ALA A 81 -8.80 11.67 -16.85
N VAL A 82 -9.76 11.29 -15.99
CA VAL A 82 -11.17 11.65 -16.15
C VAL A 82 -11.39 13.17 -16.12
N ARG A 83 -12.51 13.63 -16.68
CA ARG A 83 -12.83 15.07 -16.80
C ARG A 83 -14.01 15.46 -15.96
N HIS A 84 -13.75 16.26 -14.91
CA HIS A 84 -14.80 16.84 -14.10
C HIS A 84 -14.40 18.23 -13.59
N PRO A 85 -15.32 19.23 -13.52
CA PRO A 85 -14.97 20.58 -13.04
C PRO A 85 -14.57 20.62 -11.56
N SER A 86 -15.11 19.73 -10.73
CA SER A 86 -14.75 19.56 -9.33
C SER A 86 -14.05 18.20 -9.19
N HIS A 87 -12.71 18.19 -9.26
CA HIS A 87 -11.89 16.98 -9.30
C HIS A 87 -10.74 17.06 -8.32
N VAL A 88 -10.74 16.19 -7.33
CA VAL A 88 -9.67 15.94 -6.37
C VAL A 88 -9.00 14.61 -6.70
N CYS A 89 -7.67 14.55 -6.66
CA CYS A 89 -6.94 13.29 -6.75
C CYS A 89 -6.31 12.97 -5.39
N TRP A 90 -6.61 11.79 -4.85
CA TRP A 90 -5.97 11.22 -3.67
C TRP A 90 -5.07 10.06 -4.11
N LEU A 91 -3.88 10.43 -4.59
CA LEU A 91 -3.01 9.54 -5.34
C LEU A 91 -2.35 8.48 -4.46
N ASN A 92 -2.57 7.21 -4.82
CA ASN A 92 -1.87 6.05 -4.29
C ASN A 92 -0.52 5.86 -5.04
N HIS A 93 -0.57 5.72 -6.36
CA HIS A 93 0.63 5.56 -7.19
C HIS A 93 0.36 5.94 -8.66
N THR A 94 1.43 6.29 -9.35
CA THR A 94 1.54 6.33 -10.81
C THR A 94 1.94 4.93 -11.34
N MET A 95 2.25 4.80 -12.61
CA MET A 95 2.74 3.54 -13.20
C MET A 95 4.22 3.32 -12.88
N ARG A 96 4.51 2.63 -11.78
CA ARG A 96 5.83 2.55 -11.12
C ARG A 96 6.97 2.09 -12.03
N GLU A 97 6.70 1.20 -12.99
CA GLU A 97 7.68 0.72 -13.97
C GLU A 97 8.33 1.85 -14.79
N TYR A 98 7.61 2.96 -14.98
CA TYR A 98 8.14 4.13 -15.67
C TYR A 98 8.63 5.22 -14.70
N TYR A 99 8.56 5.00 -13.39
CA TYR A 99 8.99 5.93 -12.35
C TYR A 99 10.12 5.32 -11.50
N ASP A 100 9.84 4.94 -10.31
CA ASP A 100 10.82 4.48 -9.31
C ASP A 100 11.35 3.06 -9.58
N LEU A 101 10.64 2.23 -10.31
CA LEU A 101 11.07 0.89 -10.71
C LEU A 101 11.69 0.85 -12.13
N TRP A 102 11.98 2.00 -12.71
CA TRP A 102 12.51 2.06 -14.08
C TRP A 102 13.81 1.30 -14.29
N GLU A 103 14.75 1.39 -13.38
CA GLU A 103 16.04 0.68 -13.50
C GLU A 103 15.84 -0.84 -13.48
N ASP A 104 15.02 -1.33 -12.52
CA ASP A 104 14.69 -2.76 -12.42
C ASP A 104 13.94 -3.27 -13.65
N PHE A 105 13.03 -2.44 -14.20
CA PHE A 105 12.26 -2.77 -15.41
C PHE A 105 13.13 -2.72 -16.66
N SER A 106 13.83 -1.62 -16.89
CA SER A 106 14.60 -1.39 -18.11
C SER A 106 15.82 -2.29 -18.22
N GLY A 107 16.38 -2.72 -17.09
CA GLY A 107 17.52 -3.66 -17.05
C GLY A 107 17.20 -5.06 -17.60
N ARG A 108 15.92 -5.42 -17.69
CA ARG A 108 15.44 -6.71 -18.24
C ARG A 108 15.12 -6.65 -19.74
N LEU A 109 15.21 -5.47 -20.36
CA LEU A 109 14.84 -5.25 -21.75
C LEU A 109 16.04 -5.41 -22.70
N SER A 110 15.75 -5.81 -23.93
CA SER A 110 16.73 -5.71 -25.01
C SER A 110 17.10 -4.23 -25.29
N PRO A 111 18.24 -3.92 -25.92
CA PRO A 111 18.61 -2.54 -26.25
C PRO A 111 17.52 -1.79 -27.03
N GLN A 112 16.90 -2.43 -28.03
CA GLN A 112 15.79 -1.86 -28.80
C GLN A 112 14.53 -1.66 -27.93
N GLY A 113 14.22 -2.64 -27.07
CA GLY A 113 13.13 -2.54 -26.09
C GLY A 113 13.34 -1.36 -25.13
N ARG A 114 14.56 -1.17 -24.64
CA ARG A 114 14.92 -0.06 -23.73
C ARG A 114 14.70 1.31 -24.39
N VAL A 115 15.12 1.48 -25.66
CA VAL A 115 14.87 2.73 -26.41
C VAL A 115 13.37 2.98 -26.55
N LYS A 116 12.61 1.98 -27.00
CA LYS A 116 11.14 2.06 -27.15
C LYS A 116 10.46 2.45 -25.84
N GLU A 117 10.81 1.78 -24.75
CA GLU A 117 10.19 2.03 -23.44
C GLU A 117 10.67 3.36 -22.83
N SER A 118 11.88 3.84 -23.13
CA SER A 118 12.32 5.18 -22.74
C SER A 118 11.48 6.29 -23.39
N VAL A 119 11.15 6.15 -24.67
CA VAL A 119 10.26 7.09 -25.36
C VAL A 119 8.86 7.05 -24.73
N ARG A 120 8.33 5.84 -24.50
CA ARG A 120 7.03 5.65 -23.85
C ARG A 120 7.01 6.26 -22.44
N ARG A 121 8.09 6.09 -21.67
CA ARG A 121 8.27 6.73 -20.36
C ARG A 121 8.12 8.24 -20.43
N GLY A 122 8.80 8.88 -21.38
CA GLY A 122 8.69 10.33 -21.58
C GLY A 122 7.25 10.78 -21.87
N LEU A 123 6.53 10.03 -22.73
CA LEU A 123 5.13 10.32 -23.05
C LEU A 123 4.21 10.13 -21.85
N ILE A 124 4.42 9.10 -21.04
CA ILE A 124 3.65 8.86 -19.81
C ILE A 124 3.90 9.97 -18.79
N HIS A 125 5.16 10.39 -18.56
CA HIS A 125 5.46 11.50 -17.66
C HIS A 125 4.80 12.81 -18.12
N ALA A 126 4.81 13.08 -19.43
CA ALA A 126 4.15 14.25 -19.99
C ALA A 126 2.62 14.19 -19.83
N ALA A 127 2.02 13.01 -20.07
CA ALA A 127 0.58 12.79 -19.91
C ALA A 127 0.16 12.95 -18.45
N ASP A 128 0.86 12.31 -17.51
CA ASP A 128 0.56 12.41 -16.08
C ASP A 128 0.66 13.86 -15.59
N SER A 129 1.74 14.58 -15.96
CA SER A 129 1.92 15.98 -15.61
C SER A 129 0.82 16.86 -16.19
N HIS A 130 0.41 16.60 -17.45
CA HIS A 130 -0.70 17.30 -18.09
C HIS A 130 -2.01 17.08 -17.30
N PHE A 131 -2.35 15.85 -16.96
CA PHE A 131 -3.58 15.54 -16.23
C PHE A 131 -3.56 16.12 -14.81
N PHE A 132 -2.46 16.04 -14.09
CA PHE A 132 -2.34 16.66 -12.78
C PHE A 132 -2.52 18.17 -12.83
N PHE A 133 -2.00 18.84 -13.85
CA PHE A 133 -2.08 20.29 -13.97
C PHE A 133 -3.46 20.78 -14.45
N TRP A 134 -4.06 20.11 -15.45
CA TRP A 134 -5.27 20.62 -16.11
C TRP A 134 -6.56 20.00 -15.61
N HIS A 135 -6.54 18.76 -15.13
CA HIS A 135 -7.76 18.03 -14.74
C HIS A 135 -7.97 18.01 -13.23
N VAL A 136 -6.89 17.95 -12.46
CA VAL A 136 -6.95 17.86 -11.00
C VAL A 136 -6.88 19.26 -10.39
N LYS A 137 -7.87 19.61 -9.57
CA LYS A 137 -7.89 20.90 -8.87
C LYS A 137 -7.13 20.88 -7.56
N HIS A 138 -7.12 19.74 -6.88
CA HIS A 138 -6.36 19.52 -5.67
C HIS A 138 -5.79 18.10 -5.64
N LEU A 139 -4.52 17.99 -5.31
CA LEU A 139 -3.77 16.73 -5.32
C LEU A 139 -3.31 16.38 -3.90
N TYR A 140 -3.76 15.24 -3.40
CA TYR A 140 -3.27 14.63 -2.17
C TYR A 140 -2.44 13.40 -2.50
N ALA A 141 -1.31 13.22 -1.80
CA ALA A 141 -0.53 11.99 -1.83
C ALA A 141 -0.87 11.13 -0.61
N GLN A 142 -0.99 9.83 -0.80
CA GLN A 142 -1.28 8.89 0.30
C GLN A 142 -0.08 8.61 1.20
N SER A 143 1.12 9.08 0.81
CA SER A 143 2.35 8.96 1.60
C SER A 143 3.39 10.00 1.20
N LYS A 144 4.41 10.23 2.04
CA LYS A 144 5.58 11.06 1.69
C LYS A 144 6.36 10.45 0.52
N THR A 145 6.39 9.12 0.43
CA THR A 145 6.99 8.38 -0.69
C THR A 145 6.34 8.77 -2.00
N VAL A 146 5.00 8.76 -2.08
CA VAL A 146 4.25 9.20 -3.27
C VAL A 146 4.44 10.70 -3.53
N GLN A 147 4.42 11.52 -2.48
CA GLN A 147 4.67 12.96 -2.57
C GLN A 147 6.06 13.27 -3.15
N ALA A 148 7.10 12.56 -2.70
CA ALA A 148 8.45 12.72 -3.22
C ALA A 148 8.55 12.33 -4.70
N ARG A 149 7.84 11.27 -5.13
CA ARG A 149 7.77 10.86 -6.55
C ARG A 149 7.10 11.92 -7.41
N LEU A 150 5.97 12.48 -7.00
CA LEU A 150 5.28 13.56 -7.70
C LEU A 150 6.19 14.78 -7.89
N ARG A 151 6.92 15.20 -6.86
CA ARG A 151 7.88 16.29 -6.93
C ARG A 151 9.02 15.99 -7.89
N ARG A 152 9.59 14.77 -7.82
CA ARG A 152 10.77 14.37 -8.60
C ARG A 152 10.49 14.27 -10.09
N TRP A 153 9.36 13.68 -10.48
CA TRP A 153 9.13 13.32 -11.90
C TRP A 153 8.03 14.14 -12.57
N ASN A 154 7.05 14.62 -11.83
CA ASN A 154 5.96 15.42 -12.37
C ASN A 154 6.07 16.91 -12.01
N HIS A 155 7.06 17.30 -11.21
CA HIS A 155 7.25 18.67 -10.72
C HIS A 155 5.98 19.25 -10.08
N THR A 156 5.18 18.40 -9.46
CA THR A 156 3.86 18.73 -8.93
C THR A 156 3.89 18.65 -7.40
N SER A 157 3.36 19.68 -6.73
CA SER A 157 3.14 19.68 -5.30
C SER A 157 1.85 18.93 -4.95
N SER A 158 1.81 18.36 -3.77
CA SER A 158 0.62 17.70 -3.23
C SER A 158 0.59 17.84 -1.71
N ASP A 159 -0.60 17.82 -1.14
CA ASP A 159 -0.76 17.71 0.30
C ASP A 159 -0.69 16.25 0.74
N LEU A 160 -0.29 16.01 1.97
CA LEU A 160 -0.18 14.68 2.54
C LEU A 160 -1.50 14.30 3.23
N LEU A 161 -2.08 13.17 2.84
CA LEU A 161 -3.27 12.62 3.48
C LEU A 161 -3.15 11.09 3.54
N TYR A 162 -2.71 10.58 4.69
CA TYR A 162 -2.58 9.13 4.90
C TYR A 162 -3.94 8.43 4.92
N PRO A 163 -4.09 7.28 4.24
CA PRO A 163 -5.28 6.46 4.40
C PRO A 163 -5.25 5.75 5.76
N PRO A 164 -6.35 5.76 6.51
CA PRO A 164 -6.50 4.92 7.69
C PRO A 164 -6.51 3.44 7.31
N ALA A 165 -6.30 2.56 8.28
CA ALA A 165 -6.54 1.13 8.07
C ALA A 165 -7.98 0.90 7.54
N PRO A 166 -8.21 -0.10 6.67
CA PRO A 166 -9.55 -0.48 6.26
C PRO A 166 -10.44 -0.73 7.50
N PRO A 167 -11.75 -0.40 7.44
CA PRO A 167 -12.62 -0.56 8.60
C PRO A 167 -12.86 -2.05 8.88
N ARG A 168 -12.10 -2.62 9.82
CA ARG A 168 -12.22 -3.96 10.37
C ARG A 168 -12.21 -3.89 11.88
N GLY A 169 -12.68 -4.89 12.56
CA GLY A 169 -12.73 -4.94 14.02
C GLY A 169 -11.36 -5.12 14.70
N TYR A 170 -10.38 -4.27 14.40
CA TYR A 170 -9.03 -4.36 14.97
C TYR A 170 -9.06 -4.27 16.51
N ARG A 171 -8.33 -5.17 17.14
CA ARG A 171 -8.21 -5.29 18.59
C ARG A 171 -6.83 -5.81 18.96
N CYS A 172 -6.50 -5.80 20.24
CA CYS A 172 -5.30 -6.42 20.79
C CYS A 172 -5.71 -7.39 21.89
N ASP A 173 -5.49 -8.68 21.67
CA ASP A 173 -5.83 -9.75 22.61
C ASP A 173 -4.58 -10.31 23.33
N GLY A 174 -3.40 -9.69 23.08
CA GLY A 174 -2.14 -10.07 23.72
C GLY A 174 -0.95 -10.06 22.75
N TYR A 175 0.17 -10.61 23.22
CA TYR A 175 1.45 -10.63 22.49
C TYR A 175 2.05 -12.03 22.51
N GLU A 176 1.35 -12.98 21.85
CA GLU A 176 1.81 -14.36 21.73
C GLU A 176 3.16 -14.46 21.01
N PRO A 177 3.99 -15.46 21.36
CA PRO A 177 5.38 -15.50 20.87
C PRO A 177 5.49 -15.99 19.43
N TYR A 178 4.85 -15.28 18.48
CA TYR A 178 5.03 -15.49 17.05
C TYR A 178 5.07 -14.18 16.28
N LEU A 179 5.87 -14.17 15.21
CA LEU A 179 5.94 -13.11 14.22
C LEU A 179 4.85 -13.32 13.18
N PHE A 180 4.16 -12.27 12.79
CA PHE A 180 3.18 -12.34 11.71
C PHE A 180 3.68 -11.58 10.47
N VAL A 181 3.53 -12.21 9.32
CA VAL A 181 3.85 -11.63 8.01
C VAL A 181 2.64 -11.79 7.12
N VAL A 182 2.09 -10.70 6.63
CA VAL A 182 0.96 -10.74 5.71
C VAL A 182 1.24 -9.89 4.49
N SER A 183 1.23 -10.51 3.32
CA SER A 183 1.51 -9.82 2.06
C SER A 183 1.19 -10.70 0.87
N ARG A 184 1.06 -10.07 -0.32
CA ARG A 184 1.18 -10.83 -1.56
C ARG A 184 2.60 -11.38 -1.67
N LEU A 185 2.75 -12.67 -1.95
CA LEU A 185 4.05 -13.33 -2.10
C LEU A 185 4.64 -13.02 -3.49
N ALA A 186 5.35 -11.90 -3.58
CA ALA A 186 5.94 -11.36 -4.81
C ALA A 186 7.29 -10.69 -4.51
N PRO A 187 8.21 -10.55 -5.50
CA PRO A 187 9.61 -10.13 -5.27
C PRO A 187 9.75 -8.83 -4.48
N LEU A 188 8.90 -7.82 -4.79
CA LEU A 188 8.95 -6.53 -4.10
C LEU A 188 8.53 -6.58 -2.63
N LYS A 189 7.95 -7.68 -2.16
CA LYS A 189 7.54 -7.85 -0.76
C LYS A 189 8.64 -8.46 0.11
N ARG A 190 9.68 -9.01 -0.52
CA ARG A 190 10.92 -9.49 0.13
C ARG A 190 10.69 -10.43 1.32
N ILE A 191 9.78 -11.39 1.14
CA ILE A 191 9.54 -12.44 2.16
C ILE A 191 10.79 -13.32 2.30
N ASP A 192 11.59 -13.47 1.25
CA ASP A 192 12.91 -14.09 1.24
C ASP A 192 13.85 -13.44 2.27
N LEU A 193 13.90 -12.11 2.35
CA LEU A 193 14.69 -11.40 3.37
C LEU A 193 14.23 -11.73 4.80
N VAL A 194 12.92 -11.90 5.02
CA VAL A 194 12.39 -12.31 6.33
C VAL A 194 12.82 -13.74 6.66
N LEU A 195 12.77 -14.66 5.69
CA LEU A 195 13.22 -16.05 5.88
C LEU A 195 14.73 -16.08 6.19
N ASP A 196 15.54 -15.32 5.47
CA ASP A 196 16.98 -15.21 5.73
C ASP A 196 17.29 -14.65 7.11
N ALA A 197 16.55 -13.62 7.53
CA ALA A 197 16.66 -13.05 8.87
C ALA A 197 16.30 -14.06 9.96
N LEU A 198 15.24 -14.85 9.75
CA LEU A 198 14.86 -15.93 10.67
C LEU A 198 15.91 -17.04 10.76
N ALA A 199 16.71 -17.24 9.72
CA ALA A 199 17.79 -18.23 9.72
C ALA A 199 19.05 -17.75 10.47
N THR A 200 19.14 -16.46 10.81
CA THR A 200 20.29 -15.93 11.58
C THR A 200 20.28 -16.42 13.04
N PRO A 201 21.47 -16.58 13.69
CA PRO A 201 21.54 -17.03 15.07
C PRO A 201 20.72 -16.19 16.07
N PRO A 202 20.67 -14.83 15.99
CA PRO A 202 19.85 -14.03 16.91
C PRO A 202 18.35 -14.36 16.84
N ALA A 203 17.84 -14.72 15.67
CA ALA A 203 16.44 -15.03 15.44
C ALA A 203 16.10 -16.54 15.61
N ALA A 204 17.07 -17.34 16.11
CA ALA A 204 16.84 -18.75 16.40
C ALA A 204 15.67 -18.95 17.38
N GLY A 205 14.75 -19.85 17.04
CA GLY A 205 13.58 -20.12 17.88
C GLY A 205 12.35 -19.20 17.65
N ILE A 206 12.45 -18.14 16.85
CA ILE A 206 11.29 -17.32 16.51
C ILE A 206 10.33 -18.10 15.60
N ARG A 207 9.10 -18.27 16.04
CA ARG A 207 8.01 -18.80 15.21
C ARG A 207 7.44 -17.71 14.33
N CYS A 208 7.10 -18.06 13.08
CA CYS A 208 6.54 -17.10 12.12
C CYS A 208 5.34 -17.71 11.38
N VAL A 209 4.29 -16.92 11.24
CA VAL A 209 3.14 -17.23 10.39
C VAL A 209 3.16 -16.28 9.20
N ILE A 210 3.17 -16.85 7.99
CA ILE A 210 3.20 -16.10 6.73
C ILE A 210 1.86 -16.33 6.01
N ALA A 211 1.09 -15.25 5.87
CA ALA A 211 -0.20 -15.25 5.18
C ALA A 211 -0.08 -14.54 3.84
N GLY A 212 -0.68 -15.12 2.82
CA GLY A 212 -0.76 -14.57 1.46
C GLY A 212 -0.49 -15.58 0.37
N GLU A 213 -0.69 -15.13 -0.85
CA GLU A 213 -0.46 -15.89 -2.10
C GLU A 213 0.30 -15.01 -3.10
N GLY A 214 0.92 -15.64 -4.10
CA GLY A 214 1.62 -14.93 -5.17
C GLY A 214 2.57 -15.80 -5.95
N SER A 215 3.26 -15.19 -6.92
CA SER A 215 4.18 -15.86 -7.84
C SER A 215 5.32 -16.60 -7.14
N ASP A 216 5.73 -16.12 -5.96
CA ASP A 216 6.91 -16.60 -5.28
C ASP A 216 6.60 -17.64 -4.20
N ALA A 217 5.32 -18.01 -4.01
CA ALA A 217 4.91 -18.91 -2.92
C ALA A 217 5.71 -20.20 -2.85
N GLY A 218 5.83 -20.92 -3.98
CA GLY A 218 6.60 -22.18 -4.05
C GLY A 218 8.11 -21.99 -3.80
N ALA A 219 8.69 -20.92 -4.35
CA ALA A 219 10.09 -20.60 -4.16
C ALA A 219 10.42 -20.25 -2.69
N LEU A 220 9.52 -19.51 -2.03
CA LEU A 220 9.66 -19.14 -0.63
C LEU A 220 9.52 -20.35 0.31
N GLN A 221 8.59 -21.26 0.04
CA GLN A 221 8.46 -22.52 0.78
C GLN A 221 9.75 -23.37 0.66
N HIS A 222 10.23 -23.52 -0.58
CA HIS A 222 11.49 -24.24 -0.82
C HIS A 222 12.68 -23.59 -0.10
N ARG A 223 12.76 -22.23 -0.11
CA ARG A 223 13.81 -21.51 0.63
C ARG A 223 13.71 -21.74 2.13
N ALA A 224 12.53 -21.73 2.70
CA ALA A 224 12.32 -22.02 4.12
C ALA A 224 12.80 -23.44 4.48
N ASP A 225 12.54 -24.43 3.62
CA ASP A 225 13.05 -25.80 3.79
C ASP A 225 14.59 -25.86 3.76
N GLN A 226 15.21 -25.19 2.77
CA GLN A 226 16.68 -25.10 2.66
C GLN A 226 17.35 -24.45 3.87
N LEU A 227 16.67 -23.46 4.48
CA LEU A 227 17.14 -22.76 5.67
C LEU A 227 16.82 -23.49 6.99
N GLY A 228 16.21 -24.67 6.93
CA GLY A 228 15.84 -25.45 8.13
C GLY A 228 14.75 -24.79 8.98
N LEU A 229 13.83 -24.04 8.35
CA LEU A 229 12.78 -23.28 9.04
C LEU A 229 11.42 -24.00 9.14
N ARG A 230 11.30 -25.20 8.59
CA ARG A 230 10.04 -25.94 8.41
C ARG A 230 9.22 -26.07 9.71
N ASP A 231 9.91 -26.29 10.84
CA ASP A 231 9.23 -26.54 12.13
C ASP A 231 8.77 -25.25 12.82
N ARG A 232 9.16 -24.08 12.32
CA ARG A 232 8.85 -22.79 12.96
C ARG A 232 8.30 -21.71 12.03
N VAL A 233 8.23 -21.97 10.73
CA VAL A 233 7.61 -21.08 9.74
C VAL A 233 6.43 -21.80 9.10
N SER A 234 5.26 -21.21 9.22
CA SER A 234 4.03 -21.74 8.64
C SER A 234 3.50 -20.83 7.54
N PHE A 235 3.29 -21.36 6.34
CA PHE A 235 2.62 -20.69 5.24
C PHE A 235 1.14 -21.07 5.26
N VAL A 236 0.26 -20.12 5.59
CA VAL A 236 -1.18 -20.38 5.76
C VAL A 236 -2.02 -20.03 4.51
N GLY A 237 -1.36 -19.60 3.42
CA GLY A 237 -2.06 -19.21 2.21
C GLY A 237 -2.85 -17.90 2.39
N ARG A 238 -3.85 -17.69 1.52
CA ARG A 238 -4.74 -16.54 1.62
C ARG A 238 -5.67 -16.71 2.81
N ILE A 239 -5.82 -15.66 3.59
CA ILE A 239 -6.73 -15.60 4.74
C ILE A 239 -7.79 -14.53 4.49
N ASP A 240 -8.94 -14.67 5.13
CA ASP A 240 -10.01 -13.66 5.12
C ASP A 240 -9.76 -12.55 6.15
N ASP A 241 -10.66 -11.58 6.21
CA ASP A 241 -10.55 -10.42 7.08
C ASP A 241 -10.63 -10.80 8.57
N ASP A 242 -11.42 -11.80 8.94
CA ASP A 242 -11.55 -12.25 10.32
C ASP A 242 -10.28 -12.94 10.79
N ALA A 243 -9.71 -13.83 9.99
CA ALA A 243 -8.43 -14.48 10.30
C ALA A 243 -7.26 -13.46 10.31
N LEU A 244 -7.28 -12.44 9.44
CA LEU A 244 -6.32 -11.35 9.46
C LEU A 244 -6.37 -10.60 10.81
N VAL A 245 -7.57 -10.20 11.24
CA VAL A 245 -7.76 -9.49 12.51
C VAL A 245 -7.35 -10.38 13.69
N GLU A 246 -7.67 -11.68 13.66
CA GLU A 246 -7.28 -12.62 14.70
C GLU A 246 -5.76 -12.76 14.83
N HIS A 247 -5.04 -12.92 13.71
CA HIS A 247 -3.58 -12.95 13.73
C HIS A 247 -2.98 -11.64 14.21
N LEU A 248 -3.49 -10.51 13.74
CA LEU A 248 -3.04 -9.19 14.19
C LEU A 248 -3.36 -8.97 15.68
N ALA A 249 -4.49 -9.45 16.19
CA ALA A 249 -4.85 -9.29 17.59
C ALA A 249 -3.91 -10.02 18.54
N ARG A 250 -3.31 -11.14 18.13
CA ARG A 250 -2.53 -12.04 18.99
C ARG A 250 -1.03 -12.02 18.75
N CYS A 251 -0.55 -11.77 17.54
CA CYS A 251 0.89 -11.83 17.25
C CYS A 251 1.69 -10.88 18.15
N ARG A 252 2.97 -11.17 18.37
CA ARG A 252 3.85 -10.27 19.11
C ARG A 252 4.29 -9.08 18.31
N ALA A 253 4.58 -9.28 17.03
CA ALA A 253 4.99 -8.24 16.11
C ALA A 253 4.62 -8.61 14.67
N VAL A 254 4.61 -7.60 13.81
CA VAL A 254 4.44 -7.77 12.36
C VAL A 254 5.75 -7.43 11.67
N ALA A 255 6.25 -8.29 10.77
CA ALA A 255 7.33 -7.94 9.86
C ALA A 255 6.76 -7.59 8.49
N PHE A 256 7.08 -6.38 8.02
CA PHE A 256 6.68 -5.91 6.70
C PHE A 256 7.82 -5.11 6.08
N VAL A 257 8.58 -5.74 5.20
CA VAL A 257 9.86 -5.26 4.65
C VAL A 257 9.87 -5.07 3.13
N PRO A 258 8.84 -4.51 2.51
CA PRO A 258 8.77 -4.37 1.06
C PRO A 258 9.87 -3.42 0.55
N LYS A 259 10.18 -3.49 -0.76
CA LYS A 259 11.06 -2.51 -1.41
C LYS A 259 10.23 -1.34 -1.93
N GLN A 260 10.47 -0.13 -1.43
CA GLN A 260 9.87 1.14 -1.91
C GLN A 260 8.33 1.10 -2.01
N GLU A 261 7.66 0.56 -1.00
CA GLU A 261 6.19 0.49 -0.95
C GLU A 261 5.58 1.89 -0.99
N ASP A 262 4.44 2.03 -1.66
CA ASP A 262 3.75 3.31 -1.81
C ASP A 262 3.21 3.79 -0.46
N TYR A 263 2.49 2.92 0.25
CA TYR A 263 1.97 3.19 1.59
C TYR A 263 2.10 1.97 2.51
N GLY A 264 1.52 0.81 2.10
CA GLY A 264 1.58 -0.42 2.87
C GLY A 264 0.56 -0.48 4.03
N PHE A 265 -0.69 -0.84 3.73
CA PHE A 265 -1.76 -0.96 4.72
C PHE A 265 -1.43 -1.83 5.91
N VAL A 266 -0.63 -2.87 5.70
CA VAL A 266 -0.18 -3.79 6.76
C VAL A 266 0.36 -3.02 7.98
N THR A 267 1.08 -1.91 7.76
CA THR A 267 1.58 -1.07 8.86
C THR A 267 0.43 -0.41 9.64
N ALA A 268 -0.54 0.19 8.94
CA ALA A 268 -1.69 0.83 9.58
C ALA A 268 -2.60 -0.20 10.29
N GLU A 269 -2.78 -1.38 9.71
CA GLU A 269 -3.54 -2.50 10.28
C GLU A 269 -2.88 -3.04 11.55
N ALA A 270 -1.55 -3.24 11.53
CA ALA A 270 -0.77 -3.63 12.70
C ALA A 270 -0.88 -2.58 13.82
N PHE A 271 -0.72 -1.29 13.49
CA PHE A 271 -0.87 -0.18 14.42
C PHE A 271 -2.28 -0.12 15.02
N SER A 272 -3.32 -0.34 14.21
CA SER A 272 -4.71 -0.41 14.68
C SER A 272 -4.97 -1.61 15.60
N SER A 273 -4.11 -2.63 15.57
CA SER A 273 -4.14 -3.79 16.48
C SER A 273 -3.12 -3.66 17.62
N SER A 274 -2.56 -2.48 17.85
CA SER A 274 -1.50 -2.23 18.85
C SER A 274 -0.29 -3.14 18.67
N LYS A 275 0.12 -3.42 17.41
CA LYS A 275 1.29 -4.25 17.13
C LYS A 275 2.44 -3.44 16.58
N PRO A 276 3.66 -3.65 17.13
CA PRO A 276 4.85 -3.05 16.56
C PRO A 276 5.14 -3.64 15.19
N VAL A 277 5.68 -2.80 14.30
CA VAL A 277 6.09 -3.21 12.95
C VAL A 277 7.61 -3.18 12.83
N ILE A 278 8.18 -4.25 12.28
CA ILE A 278 9.60 -4.34 11.95
C ILE A 278 9.70 -4.18 10.44
N THR A 279 10.43 -3.16 10.01
CA THR A 279 10.57 -2.80 8.59
C THR A 279 12.01 -2.40 8.26
N THR A 280 12.28 -2.05 7.00
CA THR A 280 13.63 -1.66 6.55
C THR A 280 13.65 -0.22 6.05
N THR A 281 14.82 0.41 6.09
CA THR A 281 15.03 1.83 5.73
C THR A 281 14.61 2.16 4.30
N ASP A 282 14.57 1.18 3.41
CA ASP A 282 14.16 1.32 2.00
C ASP A 282 12.73 0.84 1.70
N SER A 283 11.94 0.59 2.75
CA SER A 283 10.56 0.10 2.60
C SER A 283 9.56 1.15 2.10
N GLY A 284 9.94 2.42 2.03
CA GLY A 284 9.04 3.50 1.60
C GLY A 284 7.97 3.83 2.65
N GLY A 285 6.69 3.74 2.31
CA GLY A 285 5.58 4.06 3.20
C GLY A 285 5.66 3.45 4.61
N PRO A 286 5.96 2.16 4.78
CA PRO A 286 6.19 1.57 6.11
C PRO A 286 7.28 2.29 6.91
N ALA A 287 8.42 2.58 6.29
CA ALA A 287 9.54 3.25 6.96
C ALA A 287 9.26 4.71 7.36
N GLU A 288 8.27 5.35 6.76
CA GLU A 288 7.86 6.69 7.16
C GLU A 288 6.83 6.72 8.29
N LEU A 289 6.06 5.64 8.46
CA LEU A 289 5.08 5.50 9.55
C LEU A 289 5.72 4.96 10.83
N VAL A 290 6.66 4.03 10.69
CA VAL A 290 7.37 3.44 11.83
C VAL A 290 8.51 4.36 12.26
N ARG A 291 8.47 4.87 13.50
CA ARG A 291 9.61 5.52 14.13
C ARG A 291 10.41 4.46 14.89
N ASP A 292 11.73 4.32 14.57
CA ASP A 292 12.60 3.31 15.17
C ASP A 292 12.66 3.44 16.70
N GLY A 293 12.51 2.32 17.41
CA GLY A 293 12.50 2.25 18.86
C GLY A 293 11.25 2.82 19.56
N GLU A 294 10.28 3.40 18.80
CA GLU A 294 9.03 3.96 19.34
C GLU A 294 7.80 3.19 18.87
N HIS A 295 7.63 2.95 17.55
CA HIS A 295 6.48 2.24 16.99
C HIS A 295 6.86 0.83 16.49
N GLY A 296 8.12 0.48 16.53
CA GLY A 296 8.70 -0.74 15.98
C GLY A 296 10.19 -0.56 15.71
N ARG A 297 10.70 -1.27 14.71
CA ARG A 297 12.11 -1.17 14.31
C ARG A 297 12.24 -0.86 12.82
N VAL A 298 13.16 0.03 12.48
CA VAL A 298 13.53 0.39 11.10
C VAL A 298 15.03 0.13 10.92
N VAL A 299 15.37 -0.92 10.19
CA VAL A 299 16.77 -1.41 10.09
C VAL A 299 17.26 -1.47 8.65
N ALA A 300 18.55 -1.66 8.46
CA ALA A 300 19.12 -1.90 7.13
C ALA A 300 18.45 -3.14 6.46
N PRO A 301 18.29 -3.15 5.12
CA PRO A 301 17.66 -4.26 4.40
C PRO A 301 18.61 -5.45 4.23
N THR A 302 19.13 -5.97 5.35
CA THR A 302 20.02 -7.14 5.43
C THR A 302 19.45 -8.16 6.41
N ALA A 303 19.74 -9.43 6.17
CA ALA A 303 19.28 -10.53 7.02
C ALA A 303 19.76 -10.37 8.47
N ASP A 304 21.03 -9.98 8.67
CA ASP A 304 21.61 -9.82 10.00
C ASP A 304 20.96 -8.67 10.79
N ALA A 305 20.80 -7.49 10.17
CA ALA A 305 20.16 -6.35 10.82
C ALA A 305 18.69 -6.64 11.15
N LEU A 306 17.96 -7.28 10.23
CA LEU A 306 16.59 -7.69 10.46
C LEU A 306 16.49 -8.77 11.54
N GLY A 307 17.40 -9.77 11.53
CA GLY A 307 17.46 -10.84 12.53
C GLY A 307 17.67 -10.31 13.95
N LEU A 308 18.57 -9.33 14.13
CA LEU A 308 18.77 -8.64 15.40
C LEU A 308 17.49 -7.90 15.87
N ALA A 309 16.84 -7.15 14.98
CA ALA A 309 15.61 -6.45 15.30
C ALA A 309 14.46 -7.41 15.65
N LEU A 310 14.34 -8.52 14.91
CA LEU A 310 13.40 -9.59 15.23
C LEU A 310 13.67 -10.16 16.63
N ALA A 311 14.91 -10.49 16.94
CA ALA A 311 15.30 -11.02 18.26
C ALA A 311 14.95 -10.06 19.39
N GLU A 312 15.22 -8.76 19.22
CA GLU A 312 14.93 -7.74 20.21
C GLU A 312 13.43 -7.63 20.51
N VAL A 313 12.61 -7.48 19.48
CA VAL A 313 11.15 -7.29 19.65
C VAL A 313 10.48 -8.59 20.10
N MET A 314 10.87 -9.73 19.51
CA MET A 314 10.29 -11.02 19.84
C MET A 314 10.77 -11.57 21.19
N GLY A 315 11.86 -11.08 21.72
CA GLY A 315 12.42 -11.51 23.01
C GLY A 315 11.62 -11.03 24.23
N SER A 316 10.82 -9.96 24.10
CA SER A 316 10.08 -9.39 25.24
C SER A 316 8.67 -8.97 24.86
N ALA A 317 7.67 -9.59 25.47
CA ALA A 317 6.27 -9.19 25.29
C ALA A 317 6.01 -7.75 25.79
N ALA A 318 6.60 -7.37 26.95
CA ALA A 318 6.46 -6.02 27.49
C ALA A 318 7.09 -4.95 26.57
N TYR A 319 8.20 -5.28 25.91
CA TYR A 319 8.80 -4.38 24.94
C TYR A 319 7.91 -4.22 23.71
N ALA A 320 7.40 -5.33 23.17
CA ALA A 320 6.47 -5.31 22.03
C ALA A 320 5.18 -4.53 22.36
N GLU A 321 4.63 -4.71 23.57
CA GLU A 321 3.46 -3.98 24.06
C GLU A 321 3.70 -2.47 24.15
N ARG A 322 4.84 -2.06 24.68
CA ARG A 322 5.22 -0.64 24.74
C ARG A 322 5.27 -0.01 23.35
N LEU A 323 5.94 -0.68 22.40
CA LEU A 323 6.02 -0.23 21.01
C LEU A 323 4.64 -0.23 20.34
N GLY A 324 3.85 -1.27 20.56
CA GLY A 324 2.51 -1.42 19.99
C GLY A 324 1.52 -0.39 20.51
N THR A 325 1.60 -0.04 21.78
CA THR A 325 0.78 1.04 22.39
C THR A 325 1.09 2.39 21.76
N ALA A 326 2.37 2.72 21.57
CA ALA A 326 2.78 3.94 20.88
C ALA A 326 2.36 3.93 19.39
N ALA A 327 2.45 2.79 18.73
CA ALA A 327 1.98 2.60 17.35
C ALA A 327 0.46 2.82 17.21
N ARG A 328 -0.33 2.35 18.17
CA ARG A 328 -1.78 2.56 18.21
C ARG A 328 -2.12 4.04 18.30
N ALA A 329 -1.41 4.83 19.09
CA ALA A 329 -1.63 6.27 19.17
C ALA A 329 -1.46 6.97 17.81
N VAL A 330 -0.55 6.48 16.95
CA VAL A 330 -0.42 6.97 15.56
C VAL A 330 -1.64 6.60 14.73
N ALA A 331 -2.11 5.35 14.79
CA ALA A 331 -3.31 4.91 14.06
C ALA A 331 -4.54 5.73 14.46
N ASP A 332 -4.70 6.06 15.74
CA ASP A 332 -5.83 6.85 16.26
C ASP A 332 -5.85 8.30 15.72
N THR A 333 -4.73 8.82 15.22
CA THR A 333 -4.70 10.12 14.51
C THR A 333 -5.25 10.04 13.09
N MET A 334 -5.38 8.84 12.53
CA MET A 334 -5.86 8.59 11.17
C MET A 334 -7.33 8.17 11.23
N SER A 335 -8.22 8.93 10.62
CA SER A 335 -9.64 8.58 10.61
C SER A 335 -10.26 8.74 9.23
N TRP A 336 -11.16 7.84 8.88
CA TRP A 336 -11.92 7.91 7.64
C TRP A 336 -12.84 9.12 7.61
N ALA A 337 -13.35 9.58 8.76
CA ALA A 337 -14.13 10.82 8.86
C ALA A 337 -13.29 12.04 8.44
N ARG A 338 -12.02 12.12 8.87
CA ARG A 338 -11.10 13.19 8.43
C ARG A 338 -10.81 13.10 6.94
N VAL A 339 -10.61 11.91 6.40
CA VAL A 339 -10.37 11.69 4.97
C VAL A 339 -11.60 12.11 4.17
N ALA A 340 -12.80 11.67 4.55
CA ALA A 340 -14.05 12.05 3.90
C ALA A 340 -14.27 13.58 3.95
N ALA A 341 -14.12 14.19 5.12
CA ALA A 341 -14.24 15.64 5.30
C ALA A 341 -13.23 16.43 4.45
N THR A 342 -12.00 15.92 4.30
CA THR A 342 -10.96 16.59 3.52
C THR A 342 -11.22 16.50 2.03
N LEU A 343 -11.54 15.29 1.55
CA LEU A 343 -11.68 15.02 0.11
C LEU A 343 -13.03 15.50 -0.47
N SER A 344 -14.06 15.70 0.36
CA SER A 344 -15.39 16.19 -0.08
C SER A 344 -15.56 17.70 -0.01
N ARG A 345 -14.52 18.46 0.37
CA ARG A 345 -14.60 19.94 0.40
C ARG A 345 -14.89 20.49 -0.99
N PRO A 346 -15.83 21.46 -1.10
CA PRO A 346 -16.03 22.18 -2.34
C PRO A 346 -14.73 22.86 -2.80
N LEU A 347 -14.45 22.80 -4.11
CA LEU A 347 -13.27 23.40 -4.74
C LEU A 347 -13.58 24.79 -5.25
#